data_71c22e3a44e07a5f727a2e28f17dbb4c
#
_entry.id   71c22e3a44e07a5f727a2e28f17dbb4c
#
_cell.length_a   1.000
_cell.length_b   1.000
_cell.length_c   1.000
_cell.angle_alpha   90.00
_cell.angle_beta   90.00
_cell.angle_gamma   90.00
#
_symmetry.space_group_name_H-M   'P 1'
#
loop_
_entity.id
_entity.type
_entity.pdbx_description
1 polymer ?
#
loop_
_entity_poly.entity_id
_entity_poly.type
_entity_poly.pdbx_seq_one_letter_code
_entity_poly.pdbx_strand_id
1 'polypeptide(L)'
;MTEAGKGDAPVFISLEEAAALKNGTRITFIPGVQALYAEALKNICFVKGIPVIRALHPMMGVDKETGEDRQKRLFELTSQSSLPTMFYNEERPRNVWIEQLSLAEQIGGMDSPALIPADMAQRVEMFGLCAVVLGEDGLVWN
;
A
#
# COMPACT_ATOMS: atom_id res chain seq x y z
N MET A 1 -26.07 20.90 -20.30
CA MET A 1 -24.69 20.33 -20.41
C MET A 1 -23.98 20.64 -19.10
N THR A 2 -23.97 19.73 -18.18
CA THR A 2 -23.12 19.81 -16.99
C THR A 2 -21.73 19.41 -17.38
N GLU A 3 -20.78 20.34 -17.31
CA GLU A 3 -19.35 20.00 -17.38
C GLU A 3 -19.06 18.99 -16.28
N ALA A 4 -18.69 17.77 -16.67
CA ALA A 4 -18.13 16.81 -15.74
C ALA A 4 -16.88 17.46 -15.17
N GLY A 5 -16.92 17.81 -13.88
CA GLY A 5 -15.81 18.43 -13.20
C GLY A 5 -14.55 17.58 -13.43
N LYS A 6 -13.50 18.21 -13.95
CA LYS A 6 -12.15 17.68 -13.91
C LYS A 6 -11.85 17.46 -12.44
N GLY A 7 -12.00 16.23 -11.96
CA GLY A 7 -11.52 15.86 -10.63
C GLY A 7 -10.07 16.27 -10.55
N ASP A 8 -9.70 17.03 -9.55
CA ASP A 8 -8.33 17.43 -9.32
C ASP A 8 -7.44 16.18 -9.32
N ALA A 9 -6.32 16.25 -10.03
CA ALA A 9 -5.35 15.16 -10.06
C ALA A 9 -4.92 14.83 -8.61
N PRO A 10 -4.75 13.54 -8.26
CA PRO A 10 -4.35 13.18 -6.91
C PRO A 10 -3.02 13.82 -6.54
N VAL A 11 -2.97 14.42 -5.36
CA VAL A 11 -1.76 15.05 -4.83
C VAL A 11 -0.86 13.98 -4.23
N PHE A 12 0.41 13.99 -4.61
CA PHE A 12 1.44 13.11 -4.07
C PHE A 12 2.48 13.92 -3.31
N ILE A 13 2.88 13.41 -2.15
CA ILE A 13 4.06 13.90 -1.44
C ILE A 13 5.30 13.08 -1.84
N SER A 14 6.48 13.60 -1.55
CA SER A 14 7.72 12.86 -1.77
C SER A 14 7.84 11.67 -0.81
N LEU A 15 8.71 10.74 -1.13
CA LEU A 15 9.02 9.62 -0.26
C LEU A 15 9.64 10.11 1.06
N GLU A 16 10.51 11.12 1.00
CA GLU A 16 11.15 11.73 2.16
C GLU A 16 10.12 12.40 3.09
N GLU A 17 9.18 13.13 2.53
CA GLU A 17 8.07 13.72 3.29
C GLU A 17 7.22 12.64 3.96
N ALA A 18 6.91 11.56 3.24
CA ALA A 18 6.14 10.45 3.80
C ALA A 18 6.85 9.77 4.96
N ALA A 19 8.16 9.57 4.84
CA ALA A 19 8.99 8.98 5.90
C ALA A 19 9.15 9.91 7.11
N ALA A 20 9.14 11.22 6.91
CA ALA A 20 9.28 12.22 7.98
C ALA A 20 7.98 12.46 8.75
N LEU A 21 6.83 12.22 8.15
CA LEU A 21 5.54 12.38 8.81
C LEU A 21 5.38 11.36 9.94
N LYS A 22 4.90 11.84 11.09
CA LYS A 22 4.75 11.04 12.31
C LYS A 22 3.32 10.60 12.58
N ASN A 23 2.37 11.04 11.77
CA ASN A 23 0.95 10.76 11.97
C ASN A 23 0.27 10.35 10.68
N GLY A 24 -0.73 9.50 10.81
CA GLY A 24 -1.59 9.09 9.71
C GLY A 24 -1.03 7.96 8.86
N THR A 25 -1.83 7.58 7.88
CA THR A 25 -1.50 6.50 6.94
C THR A 25 -0.96 7.09 5.64
N ARG A 26 0.24 6.69 5.24
CA ARG A 26 0.87 7.05 3.97
C ARG A 26 1.16 5.77 3.21
N ILE A 27 0.84 5.76 1.94
CA ILE A 27 1.05 4.61 1.06
C ILE A 27 1.76 5.07 -0.21
N THR A 28 2.76 4.33 -0.63
CA THR A 28 3.49 4.64 -1.85
C THR A 28 2.81 4.09 -3.09
N PHE A 29 2.74 4.90 -4.14
CA PHE A 29 2.22 4.53 -5.45
C PHE A 29 3.12 5.07 -6.56
N ILE A 30 3.10 4.42 -7.71
CA ILE A 30 3.69 4.96 -8.94
C ILE A 30 2.53 5.56 -9.75
N PRO A 31 2.48 6.89 -9.95
CA PRO A 31 1.40 7.53 -10.70
C PRO A 31 1.26 6.94 -12.10
N GLY A 32 0.03 6.63 -12.49
CA GLY A 32 -0.29 6.04 -13.78
C GLY A 32 0.01 4.54 -13.93
N VAL A 33 0.54 3.90 -12.89
CA VAL A 33 0.79 2.46 -12.87
C VAL A 33 -0.22 1.78 -11.95
N GLN A 34 -0.98 0.85 -12.51
CA GLN A 34 -1.89 0.00 -11.76
C GLN A 34 -1.13 -1.25 -11.29
N ALA A 35 -0.56 -1.17 -10.12
CA ALA A 35 0.11 -2.30 -9.50
C ALA A 35 -0.88 -3.03 -8.58
N LEU A 36 -1.02 -4.33 -8.73
CA LEU A 36 -2.05 -5.12 -8.07
C LEU A 36 -2.08 -4.95 -6.55
N TYR A 37 -0.94 -5.10 -5.89
CA TYR A 37 -0.87 -4.99 -4.43
C TYR A 37 -1.17 -3.56 -3.94
N ALA A 38 -0.75 -2.55 -4.71
CA ALA A 38 -1.03 -1.16 -4.40
C ALA A 38 -2.52 -0.84 -4.57
N GLU A 39 -3.15 -1.33 -5.64
CA GLU A 39 -4.58 -1.19 -5.86
C GLU A 39 -5.40 -1.93 -4.80
N ALA A 40 -4.98 -3.14 -4.41
CA ALA A 40 -5.63 -3.90 -3.34
C ALA A 40 -5.61 -3.12 -2.02
N LEU A 41 -4.44 -2.63 -1.60
CA LEU A 41 -4.32 -1.88 -0.35
C LEU A 41 -5.10 -0.56 -0.38
N LYS A 42 -5.07 0.15 -1.51
CA LYS A 42 -5.88 1.36 -1.71
C LYS A 42 -7.37 1.08 -1.50
N ASN A 43 -7.88 0.01 -2.09
CA ASN A 43 -9.29 -0.36 -1.97
C ASN A 43 -9.64 -0.85 -0.57
N ILE A 44 -8.76 -1.59 0.09
CA ILE A 44 -8.91 -1.97 1.50
C ILE A 44 -9.06 -0.72 2.37
N CYS A 45 -8.17 0.25 2.24
CA CYS A 45 -8.27 1.51 2.98
C CYS A 45 -9.55 2.29 2.67
N PHE A 46 -9.99 2.30 1.41
CA PHE A 46 -11.24 2.94 1.01
C PHE A 46 -12.45 2.30 1.70
N VAL A 47 -12.57 0.98 1.67
CA VAL A 47 -13.67 0.25 2.34
C VAL A 47 -13.65 0.46 3.85
N LYS A 48 -12.46 0.53 4.44
CA LYS A 48 -12.27 0.76 5.88
C LYS A 48 -12.46 2.22 6.29
N GLY A 49 -12.64 3.14 5.34
CA GLY A 49 -12.75 4.57 5.62
C GLY A 49 -11.45 5.20 6.13
N ILE A 50 -10.31 4.63 5.80
CA ILE A 50 -9.01 5.12 6.24
C ILE A 50 -8.52 6.22 5.28
N PRO A 51 -8.32 7.46 5.76
CA PRO A 51 -7.68 8.50 4.96
C PRO A 51 -6.25 8.13 4.61
N VAL A 52 -5.89 8.24 3.34
CA VAL A 52 -4.56 7.88 2.84
C VAL A 52 -3.87 9.10 2.23
N ILE A 53 -2.67 9.39 2.70
CA ILE A 53 -1.76 10.32 2.05
C ILE A 53 -0.95 9.53 1.02
N ARG A 54 -1.02 9.93 -0.23
CA ARG A 54 -0.31 9.28 -1.33
C ARG A 54 1.12 9.78 -1.40
N ALA A 55 2.06 8.85 -1.44
CA ALA A 55 3.49 9.14 -1.59
C ALA A 55 4.04 8.55 -2.89
N LEU A 56 5.06 9.19 -3.43
CA LEU A 56 5.71 8.70 -4.64
C LEU A 56 6.58 7.48 -4.33
N HIS A 57 6.30 6.37 -5.02
CA HIS A 57 7.17 5.21 -5.05
C HIS A 57 8.20 5.36 -6.16
N PRO A 58 9.50 5.13 -5.89
CA PRO A 58 10.51 5.21 -6.94
C PRO A 58 10.27 4.13 -8.01
N MET A 59 10.56 4.47 -9.26
CA MET A 59 10.50 3.51 -10.36
C MET A 59 11.47 2.36 -10.12
N MET A 60 11.12 1.19 -10.62
CA MET A 60 12.00 0.02 -10.56
C MET A 60 13.17 0.14 -11.54
N GLY A 61 14.20 -0.65 -11.30
CA GLY A 61 15.37 -0.78 -12.16
C GLY A 61 16.47 0.22 -11.88
N VAL A 62 17.45 0.21 -12.74
CA VAL A 62 18.66 1.02 -12.63
C VAL A 62 18.50 2.31 -13.44
N ASP A 63 18.92 3.41 -12.86
CA ASP A 63 19.00 4.68 -13.56
C ASP A 63 20.12 4.59 -14.63
N LYS A 64 19.78 4.89 -15.88
CA LYS A 64 20.71 4.75 -17.01
C LYS A 64 21.83 5.79 -17.03
N GLU A 65 21.60 6.93 -16.39
CA GLU A 65 22.56 8.02 -16.36
C GLU A 65 23.54 7.84 -15.20
N THR A 66 23.06 7.43 -14.04
CA THR A 66 23.89 7.30 -12.82
C THR A 66 24.37 5.88 -12.54
N GLY A 67 23.72 4.85 -13.12
CA GLY A 67 23.98 3.46 -12.81
C GLY A 67 23.49 3.00 -11.44
N GLU A 68 22.77 3.84 -10.71
CA GLU A 68 22.25 3.50 -9.39
C GLU A 68 20.87 2.82 -9.46
N ASP A 69 20.63 1.92 -8.49
CA ASP A 69 19.29 1.36 -8.27
C ASP A 69 18.34 2.49 -7.83
N ARG A 70 17.28 2.69 -8.59
CA ARG A 70 16.28 3.71 -8.32
C ARG A 70 15.55 3.51 -6.99
N GLN A 71 15.51 2.29 -6.48
CA GLN A 71 14.89 1.97 -5.19
C GLN A 71 15.84 2.10 -3.99
N LYS A 72 17.12 2.41 -4.22
CA LYS A 72 18.11 2.58 -3.16
C LYS A 72 17.61 3.51 -2.05
N ARG A 73 17.05 4.66 -2.42
CA ARG A 73 16.55 5.63 -1.45
C ARG A 73 15.35 5.11 -0.64
N LEU A 74 14.45 4.36 -1.26
CA LEU A 74 13.36 3.69 -0.56
C LEU A 74 13.93 2.74 0.51
N PHE A 75 14.89 1.92 0.13
CA PHE A 75 15.50 0.97 1.05
C PHE A 75 16.24 1.66 2.21
N GLU A 76 16.99 2.73 1.95
CA GLU A 76 17.67 3.51 2.98
C GLU A 76 16.70 4.10 4.01
N LEU A 77 15.54 4.60 3.56
CA LEU A 77 14.55 5.24 4.42
C LEU A 77 13.65 4.25 5.16
N THR A 78 13.42 3.08 4.60
CA THR A 78 12.34 2.19 5.06
C THR A 78 12.78 0.76 5.35
N SER A 79 13.96 0.35 4.90
CA SER A 79 14.40 -1.05 4.83
C SER A 79 13.43 -1.94 4.04
N GLN A 80 12.66 -1.34 3.12
CA GLN A 80 11.69 -2.00 2.26
C GLN A 80 12.04 -1.75 0.79
N SER A 81 11.64 -2.66 -0.08
CA SER A 81 11.94 -2.58 -1.51
C SER A 81 10.76 -2.89 -2.42
N SER A 82 9.57 -3.11 -1.88
CA SER A 82 8.40 -3.45 -2.68
C SER A 82 7.29 -2.41 -2.64
N LEU A 83 6.50 -2.42 -3.71
CA LEU A 83 5.31 -1.61 -3.90
C LEU A 83 4.07 -2.41 -3.49
N PRO A 84 3.19 -1.88 -2.64
CA PRO A 84 3.31 -0.60 -1.95
C PRO A 84 4.09 -0.72 -0.65
N THR A 85 4.71 0.38 -0.23
CA THR A 85 5.19 0.54 1.15
C THR A 85 4.18 1.38 1.91
N MET A 86 3.79 0.91 3.09
CA MET A 86 2.81 1.55 3.96
C MET A 86 3.47 2.08 5.22
N PHE A 87 3.26 3.35 5.50
CA PHE A 87 3.64 3.99 6.76
C PHE A 87 2.39 4.23 7.60
N TYR A 88 2.48 4.01 8.88
CA TYR A 88 1.45 4.35 9.84
C TYR A 88 2.05 4.95 11.10
N ASN A 89 1.70 6.19 11.40
CA ASN A 89 2.26 6.95 12.51
C ASN A 89 3.80 6.86 12.54
N GLU A 90 4.41 6.63 13.69
CA GLU A 90 5.85 6.44 13.88
C GLU A 90 6.28 4.97 13.82
N GLU A 91 5.37 4.07 13.42
CA GLU A 91 5.69 2.65 13.33
C GLU A 91 6.63 2.35 12.15
N ARG A 92 7.27 1.19 12.21
CA ARG A 92 8.10 0.72 11.08
C ARG A 92 7.28 0.62 9.79
N PRO A 93 7.82 1.01 8.65
CA PRO A 93 7.16 0.80 7.37
C PRO A 93 6.90 -0.70 7.09
N ARG A 94 5.83 -0.98 6.37
CA ARG A 94 5.41 -2.35 6.03
C ARG A 94 5.18 -2.47 4.53
N ASN A 95 5.61 -3.59 3.96
CA ASN A 95 5.45 -3.89 2.54
C ASN A 95 4.82 -5.26 2.24
N VAL A 96 4.57 -6.05 3.26
CA VAL A 96 3.95 -7.38 3.12
C VAL A 96 2.43 -7.25 3.16
N TRP A 97 1.73 -7.80 2.17
CA TRP A 97 0.28 -7.64 2.01
C TRP A 97 -0.52 -8.10 3.25
N ILE A 98 -0.10 -9.18 3.89
CA ILE A 98 -0.81 -9.71 5.07
C ILE A 98 -0.68 -8.79 6.29
N GLU A 99 0.49 -8.16 6.48
CA GLU A 99 0.67 -7.16 7.53
C GLU A 99 -0.13 -5.89 7.22
N GLN A 100 -0.16 -5.47 5.97
CA GLN A 100 -0.91 -4.28 5.53
C GLN A 100 -2.41 -4.47 5.71
N LEU A 101 -2.95 -5.63 5.35
CA LEU A 101 -4.35 -5.97 5.57
C LEU A 101 -4.69 -5.98 7.06
N SER A 102 -3.88 -6.64 7.88
CA SER A 102 -4.08 -6.72 9.33
C SER A 102 -4.01 -5.34 9.99
N LEU A 103 -3.08 -4.50 9.56
CA LEU A 103 -2.94 -3.13 10.05
C LEU A 103 -4.16 -2.27 9.64
N ALA A 104 -4.66 -2.41 8.42
CA ALA A 104 -5.86 -1.70 7.97
C ALA A 104 -7.10 -2.11 8.79
N GLU A 105 -7.25 -3.38 9.14
CA GLU A 105 -8.29 -3.84 10.07
C GLU A 105 -8.18 -3.14 11.44
N GLN A 106 -6.98 -3.05 11.96
CA GLN A 106 -6.72 -2.37 13.24
C GLN A 106 -7.04 -0.87 13.17
N ILE A 107 -6.58 -0.18 12.14
CA ILE A 107 -6.79 1.27 11.96
C ILE A 107 -8.27 1.58 11.77
N GLY A 108 -8.96 0.81 10.91
CA GLY A 108 -10.37 1.01 10.65
C GLY A 108 -11.27 0.79 11.86
N GLY A 109 -10.84 -0.07 12.79
CA GLY A 109 -11.54 -0.35 14.02
C GLY A 109 -12.93 -0.96 13.84
N MET A 110 -13.72 -0.90 14.92
CA MET A 110 -15.04 -1.54 14.97
C MET A 110 -16.12 -0.79 14.17
N ASP A 111 -15.90 0.48 13.85
CA ASP A 111 -16.87 1.32 13.12
C ASP A 111 -16.80 1.13 11.60
N SER A 112 -15.86 0.34 11.13
CA SER A 112 -15.69 0.01 9.72
C SER A 112 -16.06 -1.44 9.42
N PRO A 113 -16.40 -1.79 8.16
CA PRO A 113 -16.65 -3.18 7.77
C PRO A 113 -15.46 -4.08 8.10
N ALA A 114 -15.69 -5.20 8.77
CA ALA A 114 -14.65 -6.20 9.01
C ALA A 114 -14.33 -6.93 7.70
N LEU A 115 -13.05 -6.96 7.35
CA LEU A 115 -12.55 -7.69 6.17
C LEU A 115 -11.96 -9.04 6.55
N ILE A 116 -11.52 -9.19 7.80
CA ILE A 116 -11.01 -10.45 8.33
C ILE A 116 -12.07 -11.06 9.20
N PRO A 117 -12.53 -12.29 8.93
CA PRO A 117 -13.55 -12.95 9.74
C PRO A 117 -13.11 -13.14 11.20
N ALA A 118 -14.05 -12.99 12.13
CA ALA A 118 -13.83 -13.29 13.55
C ALA A 118 -13.81 -14.81 13.83
N ASP A 119 -14.60 -15.57 13.07
CA ASP A 119 -14.62 -17.04 13.15
C ASP A 119 -13.28 -17.61 12.66
N MET A 120 -12.69 -18.48 13.46
CA MET A 120 -11.34 -19.00 13.18
C MET A 120 -11.27 -19.87 11.93
N ALA A 121 -12.29 -20.68 11.65
CA ALA A 121 -12.31 -21.54 10.46
C ALA A 121 -12.42 -20.68 9.19
N GLN A 122 -13.32 -19.70 9.19
CA GLN A 122 -13.45 -18.75 8.08
C GLN A 122 -12.20 -17.89 7.88
N ARG A 123 -11.55 -17.52 8.96
CA ARG A 123 -10.29 -16.77 8.90
C ARG A 123 -9.17 -17.56 8.23
N VAL A 124 -9.02 -18.83 8.60
CA VAL A 124 -8.05 -19.74 7.97
C VAL A 124 -8.35 -19.90 6.47
N GLU A 125 -9.60 -20.12 6.12
CA GLU A 125 -10.02 -20.24 4.73
C GLU A 125 -9.76 -18.93 3.93
N MET A 126 -10.11 -17.80 4.49
CA MET A 126 -9.86 -16.49 3.87
C MET A 126 -8.36 -16.27 3.59
N PHE A 127 -7.49 -16.47 4.57
CA PHE A 127 -6.05 -16.31 4.37
C PHE A 127 -5.49 -17.35 3.39
N GLY A 128 -6.02 -18.56 3.38
CA GLY A 128 -5.67 -19.57 2.39
C GLY A 128 -6.03 -19.14 0.96
N LEU A 129 -7.22 -18.63 0.74
CA LEU A 129 -7.66 -18.10 -0.57
C LEU A 129 -6.82 -16.87 -0.98
N CYS A 130 -6.56 -15.95 -0.06
CA CYS A 130 -5.70 -14.81 -0.35
C CYS A 130 -4.27 -15.25 -0.74
N ALA A 131 -3.73 -16.28 -0.08
CA ALA A 131 -2.41 -16.80 -0.39
C ALA A 131 -2.35 -17.47 -1.78
N VAL A 132 -3.41 -18.13 -2.21
CA VAL A 132 -3.51 -18.68 -3.57
C VAL A 132 -3.42 -17.59 -4.63
N VAL A 133 -3.94 -16.41 -4.36
CA VAL A 133 -3.91 -15.28 -5.30
C VAL A 133 -2.64 -14.45 -5.14
N LEU A 134 -2.34 -14.02 -3.92
CA LEU A 134 -1.35 -12.97 -3.60
C LEU A 134 -0.06 -13.52 -3.02
N GLY A 135 -0.03 -14.77 -2.59
CA GLY A 135 1.15 -15.37 -1.97
C GLY A 135 2.28 -15.63 -2.96
N GLU A 136 3.44 -15.93 -2.44
CA GLU A 136 4.57 -16.45 -3.21
C GLU A 136 4.11 -17.70 -3.97
N ASP A 137 4.45 -17.79 -5.25
CA ASP A 137 3.94 -18.82 -6.19
C ASP A 137 2.41 -18.79 -6.42
N GLY A 138 1.71 -17.76 -5.96
CA GLY A 138 0.30 -17.55 -6.24
C GLY A 138 0.03 -17.11 -7.68
N LEU A 139 -1.27 -17.00 -8.04
CA LEU A 139 -1.71 -16.67 -9.40
C LEU A 139 -1.13 -15.36 -9.95
N VAL A 140 -0.79 -14.43 -9.07
CA VAL A 140 -0.28 -13.10 -9.44
C VAL A 140 1.23 -13.11 -9.71
N TRP A 141 1.95 -14.07 -9.16
CA TRP A 141 3.40 -14.18 -9.28
C TRP A 141 3.85 -14.99 -10.51
N ASN A 142 2.92 -15.68 -11.16
CA ASN A 142 3.16 -16.48 -12.37
C ASN A 142 2.66 -15.73 -13.64
#